data_37e31d28b5547473a1b595b1c16680eb
#
_entry.id   37e31d28b5547473a1b595b1c16680eb
#
_cell.length_a   1.000
_cell.length_b   1.000
_cell.length_c   1.000
_cell.angle_alpha   90.00
_cell.angle_beta   90.00
_cell.angle_gamma   90.00
#
_symmetry.space_group_name_H-M   'P 1'
#
loop_
_entity.id
_entity.type
_entity.pdbx_description
1 polymer ?
#
loop_
_entity_poly.entity_id
_entity_poly.type
_entity_poly.pdbx_seq_one_letter_code
_entity_poly.pdbx_strand_id
1 'polypeptide(L)'
;ARVAIDQGKPLGAIDAVKLAVEVYDYVLERLRAYYVEGTADITVAVEAFDAVLATRPASALDFDARLRALVQFLRLPDATSLAAANKRIANILKKVAEPVGEAVDESQLIDPAEQVLAEQVVAIAREVEPMFAARDYTPALQQLAALRKAVDDFFDSVMVNADDPVLRANRLALLHRMR
;
A
#
# COMPACT_ATOMS: atom_id res chain seq x y z
N ALA A 1 20.45 -4.67 30.79
CA ALA A 1 21.66 -3.86 30.83
C ALA A 1 22.45 -4.04 32.14
N ARG A 2 21.82 -3.99 33.32
CA ARG A 2 22.51 -4.17 34.63
C ARG A 2 23.11 -5.57 34.80
N VAL A 3 22.47 -6.62 34.34
CA VAL A 3 22.93 -8.03 34.47
C VAL A 3 24.18 -8.31 33.60
N ALA A 4 24.34 -7.62 32.47
CA ALA A 4 25.49 -7.81 31.60
C ALA A 4 26.77 -7.10 32.10
N ILE A 5 26.62 -6.03 32.89
CA ILE A 5 27.74 -5.29 33.51
C ILE A 5 28.38 -6.12 34.66
N ASP A 6 27.58 -6.91 35.37
CA ASP A 6 28.03 -7.71 36.51
C ASP A 6 28.87 -8.97 36.08
N GLN A 7 28.88 -9.35 34.79
CA GLN A 7 29.65 -10.48 34.29
C GLN A 7 30.98 -10.11 33.61
N GLY A 8 31.41 -8.86 33.68
CA GLY A 8 32.73 -8.42 33.25
C GLY A 8 33.02 -8.63 31.73
N LYS A 9 32.01 -8.97 30.91
CA LYS A 9 32.16 -9.03 29.46
C LYS A 9 32.04 -7.62 28.87
N PRO A 10 33.04 -7.12 28.14
CA PRO A 10 32.88 -5.86 27.41
C PRO A 10 31.68 -6.01 26.49
N LEU A 11 30.68 -5.14 26.67
CA LEU A 11 29.66 -4.93 25.64
C LEU A 11 30.40 -4.51 24.37
N GLY A 12 30.51 -5.41 23.40
CA GLY A 12 31.03 -5.07 22.08
C GLY A 12 30.29 -3.85 21.55
N ALA A 13 30.92 -3.08 20.67
CA ALA A 13 30.32 -1.88 20.09
C ALA A 13 28.91 -2.23 19.59
N ILE A 14 27.88 -1.68 20.28
CA ILE A 14 26.48 -1.91 19.91
C ILE A 14 26.23 -1.11 18.65
N ASP A 15 25.95 -1.80 17.57
CA ASP A 15 25.41 -1.16 16.36
C ASP A 15 23.96 -0.70 16.67
N ALA A 16 23.84 0.60 16.91
CA ALA A 16 22.55 1.19 17.28
C ALA A 16 21.50 1.03 16.18
N VAL A 17 21.90 1.03 14.90
CA VAL A 17 20.99 0.85 13.78
C VAL A 17 20.48 -0.57 13.75
N LYS A 18 21.37 -1.55 13.88
CA LYS A 18 20.99 -2.97 13.93
C LYS A 18 20.08 -3.26 15.13
N LEU A 19 20.42 -2.73 16.29
CA LEU A 19 19.59 -2.90 17.51
C LEU A 19 18.20 -2.29 17.33
N ALA A 20 18.10 -1.11 16.71
CA ALA A 20 16.80 -0.47 16.45
C ALA A 20 15.92 -1.34 15.53
N VAL A 21 16.49 -1.94 14.49
CA VAL A 21 15.77 -2.86 13.60
C VAL A 21 15.31 -4.11 14.36
N GLU A 22 16.20 -4.72 15.15
CA GLU A 22 15.87 -5.93 15.94
C GLU A 22 14.75 -5.66 16.95
N VAL A 23 14.80 -4.50 17.64
CA VAL A 23 13.75 -4.07 18.58
C VAL A 23 12.43 -3.81 17.85
N TYR A 24 12.49 -3.15 16.69
CA TYR A 24 11.31 -2.89 15.86
C TYR A 24 10.65 -4.21 15.43
N ASP A 25 11.42 -5.14 14.87
CA ASP A 25 10.91 -6.44 14.39
C ASP A 25 10.32 -7.26 15.57
N TYR A 26 10.97 -7.25 16.74
CA TYR A 26 10.45 -7.88 17.96
C TYR A 26 9.10 -7.29 18.40
N VAL A 27 8.98 -5.96 18.39
CA VAL A 27 7.71 -5.28 18.74
C VAL A 27 6.61 -5.67 17.76
N LEU A 28 6.89 -5.69 16.47
CA LEU A 28 5.90 -6.07 15.45
C LEU A 28 5.45 -7.53 15.59
N GLU A 29 6.36 -8.44 15.94
CA GLU A 29 5.99 -9.83 16.22
C GLU A 29 5.03 -9.94 17.41
N ARG A 30 5.25 -9.15 18.46
CA ARG A 30 4.33 -9.08 19.62
C ARG A 30 2.98 -8.47 19.26
N LEU A 31 2.98 -7.45 18.40
CA LEU A 31 1.75 -6.86 17.89
C LEU A 31 0.95 -7.86 17.04
N ARG A 32 1.62 -8.78 16.31
CA ARG A 32 0.93 -9.84 15.58
C ARG A 32 0.08 -10.70 16.52
N ALA A 33 0.65 -11.20 17.60
CA ALA A 33 -0.09 -11.98 18.59
C ALA A 33 -1.27 -11.18 19.17
N TYR A 34 -1.03 -9.89 19.49
CA TYR A 34 -2.05 -9.02 20.06
C TYR A 34 -3.25 -8.81 19.12
N TYR A 35 -3.03 -8.53 17.83
CA TYR A 35 -4.11 -8.23 16.89
C TYR A 35 -4.75 -9.46 16.25
N VAL A 36 -3.96 -10.48 15.91
CA VAL A 36 -4.44 -11.66 15.17
C VAL A 36 -5.01 -12.72 16.11
N GLU A 37 -4.43 -12.90 17.30
CA GLU A 37 -4.93 -13.87 18.30
C GLU A 37 -6.11 -13.34 19.12
N GLY A 38 -6.58 -12.13 18.85
CA GLY A 38 -7.85 -11.60 19.35
C GLY A 38 -7.83 -11.01 20.75
N THR A 39 -6.66 -10.57 21.24
CA THR A 39 -6.57 -9.81 22.50
C THR A 39 -6.77 -8.31 22.32
N ALA A 40 -6.76 -7.83 21.06
CA ALA A 40 -7.07 -6.46 20.72
C ALA A 40 -8.57 -6.18 20.73
N ASP A 41 -8.94 -4.90 20.76
CA ASP A 41 -10.31 -4.39 20.64
C ASP A 41 -10.89 -4.51 19.22
N ILE A 42 -10.07 -4.94 18.26
CA ILE A 42 -10.46 -5.18 16.86
C ILE A 42 -10.04 -6.59 16.42
N THR A 43 -10.82 -7.19 15.54
CA THR A 43 -10.47 -8.45 14.89
C THR A 43 -9.75 -8.16 13.57
N VAL A 44 -8.56 -8.73 13.42
CA VAL A 44 -7.68 -8.49 12.27
C VAL A 44 -7.37 -9.80 11.58
N ALA A 45 -7.62 -9.87 10.27
CA ALA A 45 -7.18 -10.97 9.43
C ALA A 45 -5.64 -10.94 9.25
N VAL A 46 -5.02 -12.11 9.15
CA VAL A 46 -3.56 -12.25 8.98
C VAL A 46 -3.08 -11.45 7.78
N GLU A 47 -3.82 -11.51 6.67
CA GLU A 47 -3.49 -10.83 5.42
C GLU A 47 -3.51 -9.30 5.57
N ALA A 48 -4.43 -8.75 6.37
CA ALA A 48 -4.50 -7.33 6.64
C ALA A 48 -3.32 -6.87 7.51
N PHE A 49 -2.96 -7.67 8.52
CA PHE A 49 -1.76 -7.42 9.32
C PHE A 49 -0.50 -7.41 8.46
N ASP A 50 -0.32 -8.43 7.62
CA ASP A 50 0.85 -8.59 6.76
C ASP A 50 0.95 -7.47 5.70
N ALA A 51 -0.19 -7.00 5.19
CA ALA A 51 -0.23 -5.88 4.25
C ALA A 51 0.29 -4.58 4.89
N VAL A 52 -0.11 -4.28 6.14
CA VAL A 52 0.40 -3.11 6.87
C VAL A 52 1.87 -3.31 7.24
N LEU A 53 2.25 -4.51 7.70
CA LEU A 53 3.64 -4.84 8.03
C LEU A 53 4.59 -4.61 6.85
N ALA A 54 4.17 -4.97 5.64
CA ALA A 54 4.97 -4.79 4.42
C ALA A 54 5.28 -3.30 4.11
N THR A 55 4.46 -2.36 4.60
CA THR A 55 4.72 -0.91 4.44
C THR A 55 5.77 -0.38 5.42
N ARG A 56 6.21 -1.18 6.40
CA ARG A 56 7.17 -0.83 7.46
C ARG A 56 6.88 0.54 8.10
N PRO A 57 5.72 0.72 8.77
CA PRO A 57 5.37 1.98 9.43
C PRO A 57 6.46 2.44 10.40
N ALA A 58 6.65 3.75 10.54
CA ALA A 58 7.74 4.31 11.33
C ALA A 58 7.63 4.05 12.85
N SER A 59 6.43 3.70 13.34
CA SER A 59 6.19 3.43 14.75
C SER A 59 5.01 2.47 14.96
N ALA A 60 4.89 1.89 16.15
CA ALA A 60 3.76 1.05 16.54
C ALA A 60 2.42 1.82 16.50
N LEU A 61 2.41 3.12 16.81
CA LEU A 61 1.22 3.97 16.71
C LEU A 61 0.80 4.17 15.25
N ASP A 62 1.76 4.37 14.34
CA ASP A 62 1.50 4.47 12.92
C ASP A 62 1.00 3.14 12.34
N PHE A 63 1.57 2.02 12.82
CA PHE A 63 1.10 0.68 12.50
C PHE A 63 -0.37 0.47 12.91
N ASP A 64 -0.70 0.79 14.17
CA ASP A 64 -2.08 0.67 14.68
C ASP A 64 -3.06 1.52 13.88
N ALA A 65 -2.73 2.79 13.60
CA ALA A 65 -3.58 3.69 12.84
C ALA A 65 -3.87 3.17 11.43
N ARG A 66 -2.85 2.68 10.72
CA ARG A 66 -2.99 2.06 9.38
C ARG A 66 -3.83 0.79 9.44
N LEU A 67 -3.58 -0.06 10.42
CA LEU A 67 -4.29 -1.33 10.57
C LEU A 67 -5.77 -1.12 10.83
N ARG A 68 -6.13 -0.19 11.74
CA ARG A 68 -7.53 0.17 12.01
C ARG A 68 -8.22 0.75 10.78
N ALA A 69 -7.55 1.63 10.05
CA ALA A 69 -8.06 2.19 8.82
C ALA A 69 -8.30 1.10 7.75
N LEU A 70 -7.35 0.18 7.58
CA LEU A 70 -7.49 -0.94 6.65
C LEU A 70 -8.65 -1.87 7.03
N VAL A 71 -8.80 -2.20 8.33
CA VAL A 71 -9.93 -3.02 8.80
C VAL A 71 -11.28 -2.33 8.53
N GLN A 72 -11.37 -1.01 8.69
CA GLN A 72 -12.57 -0.26 8.35
C GLN A 72 -12.82 -0.23 6.83
N PHE A 73 -11.77 0.00 6.04
CA PHE A 73 -11.84 -0.04 4.59
C PHE A 73 -12.35 -1.39 4.06
N LEU A 74 -11.85 -2.50 4.59
CA LEU A 74 -12.25 -3.86 4.18
C LEU A 74 -13.74 -4.18 4.46
N ARG A 75 -14.43 -3.37 5.27
CA ARG A 75 -15.88 -3.47 5.50
C ARG A 75 -16.70 -2.75 4.43
N LEU A 76 -16.07 -1.91 3.61
CA LEU A 76 -16.78 -1.23 2.52
C LEU A 76 -17.14 -2.23 1.42
N PRO A 77 -18.33 -2.09 0.79
CA PRO A 77 -18.76 -2.99 -0.27
C PRO A 77 -17.79 -3.01 -1.46
N ASP A 78 -17.13 -1.90 -1.71
CA ASP A 78 -16.21 -1.72 -2.85
C ASP A 78 -14.78 -2.21 -2.57
N ALA A 79 -14.44 -2.49 -1.31
CA ALA A 79 -13.09 -2.86 -0.90
C ALA A 79 -12.59 -4.15 -1.57
N THR A 80 -13.45 -5.15 -1.72
CA THR A 80 -13.09 -6.43 -2.34
C THR A 80 -12.70 -6.25 -3.82
N SER A 81 -13.48 -5.46 -4.58
CA SER A 81 -13.17 -5.16 -5.98
C SER A 81 -11.85 -4.41 -6.11
N LEU A 82 -11.66 -3.36 -5.30
CA LEU A 82 -10.41 -2.59 -5.31
C LEU A 82 -9.19 -3.42 -4.90
N ALA A 83 -9.31 -4.29 -3.91
CA ALA A 83 -8.23 -5.19 -3.52
C ALA A 83 -7.87 -6.16 -4.65
N ALA A 84 -8.88 -6.71 -5.35
CA ALA A 84 -8.67 -7.56 -6.51
C ALA A 84 -8.01 -6.80 -7.68
N ALA A 85 -8.46 -5.56 -7.95
CA ALA A 85 -7.86 -4.70 -8.96
C ALA A 85 -6.39 -4.36 -8.63
N ASN A 86 -6.10 -3.98 -7.38
CA ASN A 86 -4.73 -3.71 -6.93
C ASN A 86 -3.82 -4.95 -7.08
N LYS A 87 -4.32 -6.14 -6.74
CA LYS A 87 -3.60 -7.40 -6.97
C LYS A 87 -3.35 -7.65 -8.45
N ARG A 88 -4.33 -7.38 -9.31
CA ARG A 88 -4.19 -7.48 -10.77
C ARG A 88 -3.12 -6.52 -11.29
N ILE A 89 -3.14 -5.25 -10.86
CA ILE A 89 -2.14 -4.24 -11.19
C ILE A 89 -0.74 -4.72 -10.77
N ALA A 90 -0.58 -5.16 -9.53
CA ALA A 90 0.69 -5.65 -9.02
C ALA A 90 1.23 -6.83 -9.84
N ASN A 91 0.36 -7.77 -10.25
CA ASN A 91 0.74 -8.91 -11.08
C ASN A 91 1.11 -8.51 -12.51
N ILE A 92 0.45 -7.51 -13.09
CA ILE A 92 0.79 -6.97 -14.42
C ILE A 92 2.18 -6.33 -14.35
N LEU A 93 2.39 -5.41 -13.41
CA LEU A 93 3.64 -4.67 -13.27
C LEU A 93 4.84 -5.58 -12.93
N LYS A 94 4.62 -6.64 -12.14
CA LYS A 94 5.66 -7.63 -11.81
C LYS A 94 6.17 -8.41 -13.03
N LYS A 95 5.35 -8.57 -14.07
CA LYS A 95 5.72 -9.31 -15.28
C LYS A 95 6.46 -8.44 -16.32
N VAL A 96 6.52 -7.14 -16.10
CA VAL A 96 7.24 -6.21 -16.97
C VAL A 96 8.73 -6.30 -16.65
N ALA A 97 9.53 -6.66 -17.69
CA ALA A 97 10.98 -6.83 -17.51
C ALA A 97 11.74 -5.49 -17.47
N GLU A 98 11.18 -4.45 -18.10
CA GLU A 98 11.79 -3.13 -18.18
C GLU A 98 11.22 -2.19 -17.11
N PRO A 99 11.96 -1.17 -16.68
CA PRO A 99 11.42 -0.16 -15.78
C PRO A 99 10.21 0.53 -16.39
N VAL A 100 9.10 0.55 -15.65
CA VAL A 100 7.89 1.27 -16.06
C VAL A 100 8.10 2.76 -15.84
N GLY A 101 7.78 3.58 -16.85
CA GLY A 101 7.83 5.03 -16.74
C GLY A 101 6.86 5.56 -15.67
N GLU A 102 7.21 6.68 -15.06
CA GLU A 102 6.35 7.34 -14.06
C GLU A 102 5.39 8.37 -14.68
N ALA A 103 5.76 8.90 -15.87
CA ALA A 103 4.97 9.91 -16.55
C ALA A 103 3.89 9.27 -17.45
N VAL A 104 2.67 9.73 -17.30
CA VAL A 104 1.56 9.40 -18.19
C VAL A 104 1.44 10.51 -19.24
N ASP A 105 1.49 10.14 -20.52
CA ASP A 105 1.26 11.04 -21.64
C ASP A 105 -0.25 11.11 -21.94
N GLU A 106 -0.87 12.24 -21.63
CA GLU A 106 -2.30 12.44 -21.82
C GLU A 106 -2.71 12.33 -23.30
N SER A 107 -1.82 12.66 -24.25
CA SER A 107 -2.09 12.52 -25.69
C SER A 107 -2.21 11.08 -26.15
N GLN A 108 -1.70 10.13 -25.37
CA GLN A 108 -1.75 8.69 -25.64
C GLN A 108 -2.90 7.98 -24.88
N LEU A 109 -3.76 8.72 -24.18
CA LEU A 109 -4.97 8.19 -23.55
C LEU A 109 -6.10 8.19 -24.59
N ILE A 110 -6.16 7.15 -25.43
CA ILE A 110 -7.08 7.10 -26.58
C ILE A 110 -8.45 6.53 -26.23
N ASP A 111 -8.54 5.68 -25.22
CA ASP A 111 -9.81 5.12 -24.75
C ASP A 111 -10.44 6.04 -23.69
N PRO A 112 -11.76 6.30 -23.76
CA PRO A 112 -12.45 7.11 -22.75
C PRO A 112 -12.24 6.62 -21.30
N ALA A 113 -12.16 5.32 -21.08
CA ALA A 113 -11.92 4.77 -19.75
C ALA A 113 -10.51 5.06 -19.24
N GLU A 114 -9.49 5.14 -20.13
CA GLU A 114 -8.15 5.58 -19.77
C GLU A 114 -8.14 7.04 -19.30
N GLN A 115 -8.84 7.91 -20.03
CA GLN A 115 -8.93 9.34 -19.74
C GLN A 115 -9.61 9.56 -18.38
N VAL A 116 -10.78 8.92 -18.17
CA VAL A 116 -11.53 9.03 -16.90
C VAL A 116 -10.69 8.52 -15.73
N LEU A 117 -10.03 7.38 -15.89
CA LEU A 117 -9.19 6.83 -14.82
C LEU A 117 -8.02 7.76 -14.51
N ALA A 118 -7.32 8.28 -15.51
CA ALA A 118 -6.18 9.18 -15.33
C ALA A 118 -6.59 10.48 -14.60
N GLU A 119 -7.70 11.09 -15.00
CA GLU A 119 -8.26 12.29 -14.34
C GLU A 119 -8.61 12.01 -12.87
N GLN A 120 -9.32 10.90 -12.60
CA GLN A 120 -9.74 10.56 -11.25
C GLN A 120 -8.55 10.22 -10.35
N VAL A 121 -7.54 9.51 -10.85
CA VAL A 121 -6.32 9.21 -10.09
C VAL A 121 -5.60 10.50 -9.69
N VAL A 122 -5.49 11.48 -10.61
CA VAL A 122 -4.88 12.78 -10.29
C VAL A 122 -5.69 13.56 -9.25
N ALA A 123 -7.02 13.60 -9.42
CA ALA A 123 -7.90 14.33 -8.50
C ALA A 123 -7.83 13.73 -7.08
N ILE A 124 -8.01 12.42 -6.96
CA ILE A 124 -7.98 11.73 -5.66
C ILE A 124 -6.59 11.78 -5.02
N ALA A 125 -5.51 11.66 -5.78
CA ALA A 125 -4.16 11.79 -5.24
C ALA A 125 -3.95 13.12 -4.52
N ARG A 126 -4.43 14.23 -5.09
CA ARG A 126 -4.36 15.58 -4.47
C ARG A 126 -5.16 15.67 -3.17
N GLU A 127 -6.28 14.96 -3.08
CA GLU A 127 -7.14 14.97 -1.90
C GLU A 127 -6.56 14.10 -0.77
N VAL A 128 -6.02 12.92 -1.11
CA VAL A 128 -5.56 11.96 -0.10
C VAL A 128 -4.13 12.22 0.39
N GLU A 129 -3.28 12.87 -0.40
CA GLU A 129 -1.89 13.16 -0.03
C GLU A 129 -1.78 13.93 1.30
N PRO A 130 -2.52 15.03 1.54
CA PRO A 130 -2.50 15.71 2.84
C PRO A 130 -3.05 14.85 3.98
N MET A 131 -4.03 13.96 3.71
CA MET A 131 -4.56 13.04 4.71
C MET A 131 -3.51 12.01 5.13
N PHE A 132 -2.77 11.42 4.16
CA PHE A 132 -1.66 10.51 4.46
C PHE A 132 -0.54 11.20 5.25
N ALA A 133 -0.20 12.45 4.89
CA ALA A 133 0.79 13.25 5.61
C ALA A 133 0.35 13.53 7.05
N ALA A 134 -0.94 13.74 7.29
CA ALA A 134 -1.55 13.91 8.61
C ALA A 134 -1.78 12.58 9.36
N ARG A 135 -1.50 11.42 8.74
CA ARG A 135 -1.82 10.07 9.24
C ARG A 135 -3.31 9.81 9.44
N ASP A 136 -4.14 10.53 8.71
CA ASP A 136 -5.60 10.35 8.70
C ASP A 136 -5.98 9.31 7.64
N TYR A 137 -5.63 8.05 7.92
CA TYR A 137 -5.71 6.95 6.97
C TYR A 137 -7.14 6.53 6.64
N THR A 138 -8.07 6.62 7.61
CA THR A 138 -9.46 6.18 7.41
C THR A 138 -10.16 6.97 6.30
N PRO A 139 -10.25 8.32 6.34
CA PRO A 139 -10.86 9.07 5.25
C PRO A 139 -10.06 8.97 3.95
N ALA A 140 -8.72 8.88 4.01
CA ALA A 140 -7.91 8.68 2.81
C ALA A 140 -8.29 7.39 2.07
N LEU A 141 -8.41 6.26 2.78
CA LEU A 141 -8.84 4.99 2.18
C LEU A 141 -10.29 5.02 1.69
N GLN A 142 -11.18 5.75 2.38
CA GLN A 142 -12.57 5.94 1.93
C GLN A 142 -12.63 6.73 0.62
N GLN A 143 -11.81 7.77 0.46
CA GLN A 143 -11.71 8.52 -0.81
C GLN A 143 -11.16 7.64 -1.95
N LEU A 144 -10.16 6.81 -1.67
CA LEU A 144 -9.64 5.85 -2.66
C LEU A 144 -10.70 4.87 -3.14
N ALA A 145 -11.71 4.54 -2.31
CA ALA A 145 -12.81 3.67 -2.72
C ALA A 145 -13.63 4.23 -3.89
N ALA A 146 -13.65 5.55 -4.10
CA ALA A 146 -14.33 6.17 -5.24
C ALA A 146 -13.72 5.80 -6.60
N LEU A 147 -12.44 5.36 -6.63
CA LEU A 147 -11.79 4.90 -7.87
C LEU A 147 -12.36 3.58 -8.42
N ARG A 148 -13.12 2.82 -7.62
CA ARG A 148 -13.57 1.48 -8.00
C ARG A 148 -14.17 1.45 -9.41
N LYS A 149 -15.16 2.32 -9.69
CA LYS A 149 -15.87 2.29 -10.97
C LYS A 149 -14.92 2.57 -12.13
N ALA A 150 -14.06 3.58 -12.04
CA ALA A 150 -13.12 3.91 -13.10
C ALA A 150 -12.10 2.79 -13.34
N VAL A 151 -11.68 2.09 -12.28
CA VAL A 151 -10.77 0.95 -12.38
C VAL A 151 -11.44 -0.25 -13.04
N ASP A 152 -12.69 -0.55 -12.66
CA ASP A 152 -13.46 -1.64 -13.26
C ASP A 152 -13.69 -1.34 -14.76
N ASP A 153 -14.19 -0.14 -15.11
CA ASP A 153 -14.42 0.29 -16.49
C ASP A 153 -13.12 0.22 -17.35
N PHE A 154 -11.99 0.63 -16.78
CA PHE A 154 -10.69 0.53 -17.45
C PHE A 154 -10.32 -0.92 -17.74
N PHE A 155 -10.43 -1.82 -16.79
CA PHE A 155 -10.08 -3.21 -17.01
C PHE A 155 -11.05 -3.97 -17.90
N ASP A 156 -12.27 -3.49 -18.07
CA ASP A 156 -13.29 -4.09 -18.93
C ASP A 156 -13.12 -3.66 -20.38
N SER A 157 -12.66 -2.43 -20.64
CA SER A 157 -12.56 -1.87 -21.99
C SER A 157 -11.15 -1.78 -22.54
N VAL A 158 -10.11 -1.67 -21.67
CA VAL A 158 -8.74 -1.38 -22.11
C VAL A 158 -7.84 -2.62 -22.05
N MET A 159 -7.26 -2.97 -23.19
CA MET A 159 -6.22 -4.00 -23.26
C MET A 159 -4.87 -3.42 -22.85
N VAL A 160 -4.46 -3.65 -21.59
CA VAL A 160 -3.19 -3.12 -21.06
C VAL A 160 -1.98 -3.53 -21.90
N ASN A 161 -1.92 -4.81 -22.31
CA ASN A 161 -0.86 -5.34 -23.17
C ASN A 161 -1.19 -5.11 -24.65
N ALA A 162 -1.34 -3.84 -25.06
CA ALA A 162 -1.54 -3.48 -26.45
C ALA A 162 -0.34 -3.90 -27.32
N ASP A 163 -0.59 -4.16 -28.60
CA ASP A 163 0.46 -4.47 -29.57
C ASP A 163 1.38 -3.26 -29.80
N ASP A 164 0.79 -2.06 -29.83
CA ASP A 164 1.55 -0.80 -29.89
C ASP A 164 2.36 -0.60 -28.61
N PRO A 165 3.70 -0.53 -28.71
CA PRO A 165 4.58 -0.39 -27.54
C PRO A 165 4.42 0.95 -26.82
N VAL A 166 4.03 2.02 -27.53
CA VAL A 166 3.83 3.35 -26.94
C VAL A 166 2.59 3.35 -26.08
N LEU A 167 1.47 2.84 -26.60
CA LEU A 167 0.23 2.70 -25.83
C LEU A 167 0.42 1.77 -24.63
N ARG A 168 1.10 0.63 -24.84
CA ARG A 168 1.38 -0.30 -23.75
C ARG A 168 2.19 0.35 -22.64
N ALA A 169 3.25 1.10 -22.99
CA ALA A 169 4.09 1.79 -22.00
C ALA A 169 3.28 2.83 -21.23
N ASN A 170 2.43 3.61 -21.90
CA ASN A 170 1.58 4.62 -21.25
C ASN A 170 0.54 4.00 -20.31
N ARG A 171 -0.08 2.88 -20.70
CA ARG A 171 -1.03 2.12 -19.87
C ARG A 171 -0.35 1.54 -18.63
N LEU A 172 0.87 1.04 -18.78
CA LEU A 172 1.66 0.57 -17.63
C LEU A 172 2.05 1.71 -16.72
N ALA A 173 2.40 2.90 -17.24
CA ALA A 173 2.68 4.09 -16.44
C ALA A 173 1.44 4.54 -15.64
N LEU A 174 0.24 4.51 -16.26
CA LEU A 174 -1.00 4.81 -15.54
C LEU A 174 -1.25 3.83 -14.39
N LEU A 175 -1.07 2.53 -14.62
CA LEU A 175 -1.20 1.53 -13.56
C LEU A 175 -0.13 1.67 -12.47
N HIS A 176 1.10 2.05 -12.85
CA HIS A 176 2.17 2.31 -11.88
C HIS A 176 1.84 3.47 -10.94
N ARG A 177 1.22 4.52 -11.47
CA ARG A 177 0.80 5.69 -10.70
C ARG A 177 -0.28 5.39 -9.64
N MET A 178 -1.05 4.31 -9.82
CA MET A 178 -2.08 3.87 -8.86
C MET A 178 -1.52 3.09 -7.67
N ARG A 179 -0.23 2.86 -7.63
CA ARG A 179 0.44 2.00 -6.66
C ARG A 179 1.22 2.78 -5.63
#